data_4567ed2d4712e972b14f5ee374aff99a
#
_entry.id   4567ed2d4712e972b14f5ee374aff99a
#
_cell.length_a   1.000
_cell.length_b   1.000
_cell.length_c   1.000
_cell.angle_alpha   90.00
_cell.angle_beta   90.00
_cell.angle_gamma   90.00
#
_symmetry.space_group_name_H-M   'P 1'
#
loop_
_entity.id
_entity.type
_entity.pdbx_description
1 polymer ?
#
loop_
_entity_poly.entity_id
_entity_poly.type
_entity_poly.pdbx_seq_one_letter_code
_entity_poly.pdbx_strand_id
1 'polypeptide(L)'
;GIEMPSEQLIKELTDSVTSQLSREIPWRPGAQELLRELKRKGVKTALVTMSLRRMALQVVESIPFKAFDVVVAGDDVIHGKPHAEPYLKAASLLGVDPADCVAFEDSISGILSAEAAGTKAVGIPNVVIIPAHDDRILWDTLQGKTLKDLKNLFR
;
A
#
# COMPACT_ATOMS: atom_id res chain seq x y z
N GLY A 1 2.00 6.77 9.61
CA GLY A 1 2.56 5.88 8.62
C GLY A 1 1.87 5.98 7.28
N ILE A 2 2.51 5.47 6.27
CA ILE A 2 1.96 5.43 4.92
C ILE A 2 2.12 4.03 4.38
N GLU A 3 1.06 3.51 3.81
CA GLU A 3 1.04 2.21 3.17
C GLU A 3 0.93 2.36 1.67
N MET A 4 1.64 1.52 0.94
CA MET A 4 1.61 1.46 -0.51
C MET A 4 1.33 0.02 -0.95
N PRO A 5 0.19 -0.55 -0.59
CA PRO A 5 -0.12 -1.85 -1.15
C PRO A 5 -0.77 -1.64 -2.50
N SER A 6 -0.15 -2.06 -3.51
CA SER A 6 -0.84 -2.40 -4.74
C SER A 6 -0.93 -3.90 -4.78
N GLU A 7 -2.06 -4.47 -4.42
CA GLU A 7 -2.28 -5.92 -4.55
C GLU A 7 -1.96 -6.38 -5.96
N GLN A 8 -2.34 -5.56 -6.93
CA GLN A 8 -2.05 -5.86 -8.32
C GLN A 8 -0.56 -5.76 -8.63
N LEU A 9 0.14 -4.75 -8.12
CA LEU A 9 1.59 -4.67 -8.28
C LEU A 9 2.25 -5.92 -7.72
N ILE A 10 1.87 -6.34 -6.52
CA ILE A 10 2.43 -7.52 -5.87
C ILE A 10 2.02 -8.79 -6.59
N LYS A 11 0.77 -8.90 -7.05
CA LYS A 11 0.31 -10.04 -7.83
C LYS A 11 1.07 -10.15 -9.15
N GLU A 12 1.21 -9.07 -9.89
CA GLU A 12 1.97 -9.05 -11.14
C GLU A 12 3.44 -9.39 -10.92
N LEU A 13 4.06 -8.84 -9.87
CA LEU A 13 5.43 -9.17 -9.50
C LEU A 13 5.57 -10.62 -9.07
N THR A 14 4.61 -11.14 -8.32
CA THR A 14 4.63 -12.55 -7.89
C THR A 14 4.52 -13.49 -9.08
N ASP A 15 3.63 -13.23 -10.00
CA ASP A 15 3.46 -14.00 -11.23
C ASP A 15 4.72 -13.91 -12.11
N SER A 16 5.40 -12.78 -12.12
CA SER A 16 6.65 -12.55 -12.85
C SER A 16 7.86 -13.20 -12.18
N VAL A 17 7.93 -13.18 -10.84
CA VAL A 17 9.02 -13.80 -10.05
C VAL A 17 9.04 -15.31 -10.20
N THR A 18 7.89 -15.96 -10.37
CA THR A 18 7.84 -17.39 -10.71
C THR A 18 8.41 -17.69 -12.08
N SER A 19 8.51 -16.70 -12.96
CA SER A 19 9.00 -16.87 -14.33
C SER A 19 10.34 -16.21 -14.63
N GLN A 20 10.73 -15.11 -13.94
CA GLN A 20 11.96 -14.35 -14.23
C GLN A 20 12.45 -13.48 -13.07
N LEU A 21 13.43 -13.95 -12.32
CA LEU A 21 13.99 -13.34 -11.11
C LEU A 21 14.83 -12.06 -11.31
N SER A 22 14.93 -11.46 -12.46
CA SER A 22 15.95 -10.43 -12.72
C SER A 22 15.47 -9.14 -13.39
N ARG A 23 14.18 -8.83 -13.36
CA ARG A 23 13.67 -7.65 -14.07
C ARG A 23 13.13 -6.57 -13.17
N GLU A 24 13.10 -5.33 -13.70
CA GLU A 24 12.59 -4.16 -13.03
C GLU A 24 11.18 -4.37 -12.48
N ILE A 25 10.95 -3.84 -11.28
CA ILE A 25 9.63 -3.82 -10.66
C ILE A 25 8.71 -2.96 -11.53
N PRO A 26 7.54 -3.47 -11.95
CA PRO A 26 6.58 -2.67 -12.72
C PRO A 26 5.87 -1.67 -11.80
N TRP A 27 6.58 -0.63 -11.38
CA TRP A 27 6.03 0.41 -10.53
C TRP A 27 4.83 1.09 -11.19
N ARG A 28 3.80 1.32 -10.40
CA ARG A 28 2.76 2.25 -10.83
C ARG A 28 3.32 3.67 -10.89
N PRO A 29 2.82 4.52 -11.83
CA PRO A 29 3.33 5.88 -11.98
C PRO A 29 3.36 6.66 -10.67
N GLY A 30 4.52 7.17 -10.30
CA GLY A 30 4.74 7.98 -9.12
C GLY A 30 4.99 7.21 -7.82
N ALA A 31 4.76 5.89 -7.78
CA ALA A 31 4.89 5.09 -6.57
C ALA A 31 6.32 5.04 -6.04
N GLN A 32 7.29 4.78 -6.90
CA GLN A 32 8.70 4.70 -6.50
C GLN A 32 9.21 6.05 -5.99
N GLU A 33 8.91 7.12 -6.68
CA GLU A 33 9.32 8.47 -6.34
C GLU A 33 8.75 8.89 -4.99
N LEU A 34 7.47 8.62 -4.75
CA LEU A 34 6.81 8.92 -3.49
C LEU A 34 7.43 8.13 -2.34
N LEU A 35 7.63 6.81 -2.50
CA LEU A 35 8.29 5.98 -1.47
C LEU A 35 9.69 6.49 -1.13
N ARG A 36 10.50 6.86 -2.12
CA ARG A 36 11.83 7.41 -1.90
C ARG A 36 11.77 8.71 -1.10
N GLU A 37 10.85 9.61 -1.44
CA GLU A 37 10.66 10.85 -0.70
C GLU A 37 10.27 10.57 0.76
N LEU A 38 9.30 9.69 0.97
CA LEU A 38 8.83 9.34 2.31
C LEU A 38 9.96 8.76 3.17
N LYS A 39 10.77 7.88 2.62
CA LYS A 39 11.91 7.30 3.33
C LYS A 39 12.96 8.36 3.67
N ARG A 40 13.28 9.23 2.71
CA ARG A 40 14.20 10.35 2.93
C ARG A 40 13.71 11.31 4.02
N LYS A 41 12.40 11.47 4.15
CA LYS A 41 11.76 12.33 5.16
C LYS A 41 11.49 11.61 6.49
N GLY A 42 11.89 10.36 6.63
CA GLY A 42 11.72 9.59 7.87
C GLY A 42 10.27 9.16 8.15
N VAL A 43 9.42 9.12 7.13
CA VAL A 43 8.03 8.65 7.28
C VAL A 43 8.02 7.13 7.31
N LYS A 44 7.33 6.57 8.30
CA LYS A 44 7.15 5.13 8.42
C LYS A 44 6.23 4.59 7.32
N THR A 45 6.59 3.47 6.73
CA THR A 45 5.87 2.86 5.62
C THR A 45 5.64 1.37 5.84
N ALA A 46 4.50 0.88 5.38
CA ALA A 46 4.15 -0.53 5.44
C ALA A 46 3.63 -1.04 4.08
N LEU A 47 3.94 -2.28 3.77
CA LEU A 47 3.31 -3.01 2.69
C LEU A 47 2.24 -3.93 3.29
N VAL A 48 0.99 -3.75 2.85
CA VAL A 48 -0.15 -4.58 3.28
C VAL A 48 -0.73 -5.30 2.07
N THR A 49 -0.54 -6.61 2.02
CA THR A 49 -0.91 -7.44 0.87
C THR A 49 -1.61 -8.72 1.31
N MET A 50 -2.48 -9.25 0.46
CA MET A 50 -3.08 -10.58 0.68
C MET A 50 -2.27 -11.71 0.03
N SER A 51 -1.17 -11.42 -0.64
CA SER A 51 -0.20 -12.42 -1.06
C SER A 51 0.45 -13.10 0.15
N LEU A 52 0.96 -14.30 -0.05
CA LEU A 52 1.71 -15.01 0.99
C LEU A 52 2.99 -14.25 1.36
N ARG A 53 3.35 -14.29 2.63
CA ARG A 53 4.51 -13.57 3.16
C ARG A 53 5.80 -13.84 2.39
N ARG A 54 6.07 -15.10 2.05
CA ARG A 54 7.27 -15.45 1.27
C ARG A 54 7.34 -14.72 -0.07
N MET A 55 6.17 -14.54 -0.72
CA MET A 55 6.07 -13.87 -2.01
C MET A 55 6.21 -12.37 -1.87
N ALA A 56 5.57 -11.79 -0.87
CA ALA A 56 5.70 -10.38 -0.54
C ALA A 56 7.14 -10.01 -0.24
N LEU A 57 7.85 -10.82 0.54
CA LEU A 57 9.26 -10.57 0.88
C LEU A 57 10.18 -10.66 -0.35
N GLN A 58 9.94 -11.57 -1.27
CA GLN A 58 10.70 -11.63 -2.53
C GLN A 58 10.57 -10.33 -3.32
N VAL A 59 9.36 -9.76 -3.38
CA VAL A 59 9.14 -8.45 -4.02
C VAL A 59 9.88 -7.35 -3.28
N VAL A 60 9.75 -7.28 -1.96
CA VAL A 60 10.40 -6.26 -1.14
C VAL A 60 11.92 -6.32 -1.27
N GLU A 61 12.51 -7.52 -1.25
CA GLU A 61 13.94 -7.73 -1.40
C GLU A 61 14.47 -7.31 -2.78
N SER A 62 13.63 -7.35 -3.81
CA SER A 62 14.00 -6.89 -5.15
C SER A 62 14.00 -5.37 -5.31
N ILE A 63 13.44 -4.64 -4.35
CA ILE A 63 13.45 -3.17 -4.36
C ILE A 63 14.86 -2.68 -3.96
N PRO A 64 15.51 -1.79 -4.75
CA PRO A 64 16.90 -1.39 -4.52
C PRO A 64 17.08 -0.39 -3.37
N PHE A 65 16.06 -0.21 -2.52
CA PHE A 65 16.13 0.60 -1.30
C PHE A 65 15.16 0.03 -0.27
N LYS A 66 15.32 0.42 1.00
CA LYS A 66 14.40 0.00 2.06
C LYS A 66 13.08 0.77 1.95
N ALA A 67 12.15 0.26 1.14
CA ALA A 67 10.88 0.92 0.87
C ALA A 67 9.89 0.84 2.04
N PHE A 68 9.93 -0.24 2.83
CA PHE A 68 8.96 -0.53 3.88
C PHE A 68 9.62 -0.88 5.20
N ASP A 69 9.07 -0.34 6.29
CA ASP A 69 9.49 -0.66 7.65
C ASP A 69 8.85 -1.95 8.16
N VAL A 70 7.63 -2.25 7.72
CA VAL A 70 6.90 -3.48 8.03
C VAL A 70 6.20 -4.03 6.81
N VAL A 71 5.95 -5.33 6.85
CA VAL A 71 5.17 -6.06 5.85
C VAL A 71 4.09 -6.84 6.58
N VAL A 72 2.84 -6.68 6.15
CA VAL A 72 1.70 -7.50 6.57
C VAL A 72 1.20 -8.26 5.35
N ALA A 73 1.31 -9.57 5.39
CA ALA A 73 0.92 -10.47 4.31
C ALA A 73 -0.37 -11.23 4.64
N GLY A 74 -0.92 -11.93 3.66
CA GLY A 74 -2.17 -12.63 3.81
C GLY A 74 -2.17 -13.72 4.88
N ASP A 75 -1.04 -14.37 5.09
CA ASP A 75 -0.84 -15.39 6.12
C ASP A 75 -0.42 -14.83 7.49
N ASP A 76 -0.30 -13.51 7.62
CA ASP A 76 -0.03 -12.84 8.89
C ASP A 76 -1.33 -12.47 9.65
N VAL A 77 -2.48 -12.58 9.01
CA VAL A 77 -3.78 -12.17 9.56
C VAL A 77 -4.78 -13.32 9.56
N ILE A 78 -5.74 -13.26 10.48
CA ILE A 78 -6.85 -14.21 10.55
C ILE A 78 -7.92 -13.80 9.52
N HIS A 79 -8.24 -12.51 9.46
CA HIS A 79 -9.23 -11.95 8.55
C HIS A 79 -8.55 -11.01 7.56
N GLY A 80 -8.48 -11.45 6.29
CA GLY A 80 -7.96 -10.63 5.20
C GLY A 80 -8.91 -9.51 4.77
N LYS A 81 -8.46 -8.69 3.83
CA LYS A 81 -9.29 -7.66 3.21
C LYS A 81 -10.59 -8.28 2.65
N PRO A 82 -11.74 -7.67 2.84
CA PRO A 82 -12.02 -6.28 3.24
C PRO A 82 -12.09 -6.01 4.76
N HIS A 83 -11.75 -6.99 5.62
CA HIS A 83 -11.72 -6.78 7.06
C HIS A 83 -10.62 -5.74 7.43
N ALA A 84 -10.84 -5.01 8.53
CA ALA A 84 -9.90 -3.98 9.00
C ALA A 84 -8.56 -4.54 9.51
N GLU A 85 -8.49 -5.81 9.86
CA GLU A 85 -7.34 -6.43 10.55
C GLU A 85 -5.99 -6.16 9.87
N PRO A 86 -5.82 -6.32 8.53
CA PRO A 86 -4.52 -6.11 7.91
C PRO A 86 -3.94 -4.71 8.16
N TYR A 87 -4.77 -3.68 8.06
CA TYR A 87 -4.36 -2.29 8.27
C TYR A 87 -4.18 -1.96 9.74
N LEU A 88 -5.03 -2.47 10.62
CA LEU A 88 -4.88 -2.33 12.07
C LEU A 88 -3.56 -2.97 12.54
N LYS A 89 -3.24 -4.13 12.02
CA LYS A 89 -1.97 -4.82 12.32
C LYS A 89 -0.76 -4.01 11.83
N ALA A 90 -0.82 -3.47 10.63
CA ALA A 90 0.25 -2.64 10.08
C ALA A 90 0.48 -1.40 10.94
N ALA A 91 -0.58 -0.69 11.32
CA ALA A 91 -0.49 0.49 12.19
C ALA A 91 0.09 0.14 13.56
N SER A 92 -0.33 -0.98 14.16
CA SER A 92 0.19 -1.48 15.43
C SER A 92 1.69 -1.77 15.35
N LEU A 93 2.14 -2.46 14.30
CA LEU A 93 3.56 -2.78 14.09
C LEU A 93 4.41 -1.53 13.83
N LEU A 94 3.84 -0.51 13.19
CA LEU A 94 4.49 0.78 13.00
C LEU A 94 4.49 1.64 14.27
N GLY A 95 3.66 1.31 15.26
CA GLY A 95 3.50 2.10 16.48
C GLY A 95 2.79 3.42 16.23
N VAL A 96 1.79 3.46 15.34
CA VAL A 96 1.04 4.66 14.98
C VAL A 96 -0.46 4.43 15.09
N ASP A 97 -1.22 5.53 15.23
CA ASP A 97 -2.68 5.46 15.18
C ASP A 97 -3.13 5.32 13.72
N PRO A 98 -4.06 4.41 13.39
CA PRO A 98 -4.63 4.32 12.05
C PRO A 98 -5.16 5.65 11.52
N ALA A 99 -5.75 6.49 12.38
CA ALA A 99 -6.27 7.81 12.01
C ALA A 99 -5.18 8.76 11.47
N ASP A 100 -3.91 8.51 11.81
CA ASP A 100 -2.76 9.28 11.35
C ASP A 100 -2.08 8.65 10.13
N CYS A 101 -2.68 7.61 9.55
CA CYS A 101 -2.15 6.88 8.41
C CYS A 101 -2.88 7.22 7.11
N VAL A 102 -2.13 7.23 6.01
CA VAL A 102 -2.68 7.20 4.65
C VAL A 102 -2.49 5.80 4.09
N ALA A 103 -3.55 5.22 3.56
CA ALA A 103 -3.50 3.94 2.87
C ALA A 103 -3.85 4.12 1.39
N PHE A 104 -3.05 3.54 0.52
CA PHE A 104 -3.28 3.55 -0.93
C PHE A 104 -3.74 2.19 -1.40
N GLU A 105 -4.84 2.16 -2.15
CA GLU A 105 -5.46 0.93 -2.63
C GLU A 105 -5.96 1.06 -4.07
N ASP A 106 -5.90 -0.04 -4.80
CA ASP A 106 -6.39 -0.13 -6.17
C ASP A 106 -7.55 -1.12 -6.33
N SER A 107 -7.99 -1.75 -5.25
CA SER A 107 -9.09 -2.72 -5.23
C SER A 107 -10.22 -2.30 -4.31
N ILE A 108 -11.43 -2.82 -4.56
CA ILE A 108 -12.61 -2.58 -3.71
C ILE A 108 -12.39 -3.18 -2.32
N SER A 109 -11.91 -4.42 -2.23
CA SER A 109 -11.66 -5.07 -0.95
C SER A 109 -10.58 -4.33 -0.15
N GLY A 110 -9.55 -3.83 -0.82
CA GLY A 110 -8.49 -3.06 -0.18
C GLY A 110 -8.97 -1.73 0.37
N ILE A 111 -9.71 -0.96 -0.43
CA ILE A 111 -10.22 0.34 0.03
C ILE A 111 -11.19 0.19 1.20
N LEU A 112 -12.06 -0.82 1.16
CA LEU A 112 -12.97 -1.12 2.27
C LEU A 112 -12.22 -1.50 3.54
N SER A 113 -11.15 -2.29 3.43
CA SER A 113 -10.28 -2.66 4.55
C SER A 113 -9.62 -1.43 5.19
N ALA A 114 -9.07 -0.56 4.36
CA ALA A 114 -8.43 0.68 4.82
C ALA A 114 -9.42 1.64 5.48
N GLU A 115 -10.58 1.82 4.89
CA GLU A 115 -11.66 2.64 5.46
C GLU A 115 -12.14 2.07 6.80
N ALA A 116 -12.36 0.75 6.87
CA ALA A 116 -12.79 0.07 8.11
C ALA A 116 -11.75 0.20 9.24
N ALA A 117 -10.47 0.29 8.91
CA ALA A 117 -9.41 0.50 9.88
C ALA A 117 -9.31 1.95 10.38
N GLY A 118 -10.02 2.88 9.77
CA GLY A 118 -10.02 4.30 10.16
C GLY A 118 -8.87 5.10 9.57
N THR A 119 -8.19 4.60 8.54
CA THR A 119 -7.12 5.33 7.85
C THR A 119 -7.70 6.38 6.89
N LYS A 120 -6.86 7.31 6.44
CA LYS A 120 -7.14 8.13 5.25
C LYS A 120 -6.94 7.27 4.02
N ALA A 121 -7.99 6.59 3.59
CA ALA A 121 -7.94 5.67 2.46
C ALA A 121 -8.04 6.42 1.14
N VAL A 122 -7.06 6.21 0.27
CA VAL A 122 -7.00 6.80 -1.07
C VAL A 122 -7.06 5.69 -2.10
N GLY A 123 -8.13 5.64 -2.87
CA GLY A 123 -8.28 4.72 -3.98
C GLY A 123 -7.57 5.25 -5.23
N ILE A 124 -6.79 4.40 -5.87
CA ILE A 124 -6.10 4.70 -7.13
C ILE A 124 -6.52 3.61 -8.13
N PRO A 125 -7.67 3.79 -8.80
CA PRO A 125 -8.19 2.79 -9.71
C PRO A 125 -7.20 2.43 -10.81
N ASN A 126 -7.14 1.15 -11.14
CA ASN A 126 -6.30 0.64 -12.22
C ASN A 126 -7.16 -0.24 -13.15
N VAL A 127 -7.18 -1.54 -12.92
CA VAL A 127 -7.99 -2.49 -13.70
C VAL A 127 -9.45 -2.49 -13.22
N VAL A 128 -9.66 -2.33 -11.93
CA VAL A 128 -10.99 -2.34 -11.30
C VAL A 128 -11.44 -0.92 -11.03
N ILE A 129 -12.69 -0.62 -11.37
CA ILE A 129 -13.33 0.65 -11.00
C ILE A 129 -13.64 0.62 -9.51
N ILE A 130 -13.16 1.61 -8.78
CA ILE A 130 -13.54 1.82 -7.38
C ILE A 130 -14.73 2.79 -7.38
N PRO A 131 -15.92 2.38 -6.90
CA PRO A 131 -17.08 3.26 -6.89
C PRO A 131 -16.82 4.53 -6.07
N ALA A 132 -17.27 5.66 -6.59
CA ALA A 132 -17.27 6.90 -5.83
C ALA A 132 -18.21 6.81 -4.62
N HIS A 133 -17.83 7.46 -3.54
CA HIS A 133 -18.61 7.59 -2.32
C HIS A 133 -18.31 8.96 -1.73
N ASP A 134 -19.25 9.57 -1.02
CA ASP A 134 -19.13 10.97 -0.57
C ASP A 134 -17.85 11.26 0.23
N ASP A 135 -17.43 10.30 1.07
CA ASP A 135 -16.24 10.43 1.90
C ASP A 135 -14.99 9.74 1.33
N ARG A 136 -15.12 9.13 0.15
CA ARG A 136 -14.02 8.35 -0.46
C ARG A 136 -13.10 9.25 -1.28
N ILE A 137 -11.81 9.17 -0.97
CA ILE A 137 -10.78 9.90 -1.71
C ILE A 137 -10.32 9.02 -2.88
N LEU A 138 -10.43 9.57 -4.09
CA LEU A 138 -9.95 8.90 -5.31
C LEU A 138 -8.93 9.79 -6.01
N TRP A 139 -7.78 9.21 -6.34
CA TRP A 139 -6.76 9.84 -7.17
C TRP A 139 -6.56 9.03 -8.44
N ASP A 140 -6.41 9.70 -9.57
CA ASP A 140 -6.16 9.03 -10.85
C ASP A 140 -4.78 8.38 -10.89
N THR A 141 -3.79 8.98 -10.21
CA THR A 141 -2.41 8.53 -10.23
C THR A 141 -1.66 9.02 -8.99
N LEU A 142 -0.56 8.34 -8.65
CA LEU A 142 0.45 8.83 -7.70
C LEU A 142 1.49 9.73 -8.36
N GLN A 143 1.49 9.83 -9.69
CA GLN A 143 2.46 10.65 -10.41
C GLN A 143 2.38 12.11 -9.97
N GLY A 144 3.53 12.66 -9.57
CA GLY A 144 3.62 14.02 -9.08
C GLY A 144 3.12 14.23 -7.65
N LYS A 145 2.63 13.21 -6.99
CA LYS A 145 2.21 13.29 -5.58
C LYS A 145 3.42 13.30 -4.65
N THR A 146 3.32 14.11 -3.60
CA THR A 146 4.39 14.36 -2.63
C THR A 146 3.87 14.19 -1.20
N LEU A 147 4.78 14.21 -0.22
CA LEU A 147 4.41 14.22 1.20
C LEU A 147 3.46 15.39 1.54
N LYS A 148 3.58 16.53 0.85
CA LYS A 148 2.69 17.68 1.05
C LYS A 148 1.24 17.31 0.70
N ASP A 149 1.02 16.59 -0.39
CA ASP A 149 -0.31 16.13 -0.78
C ASP A 149 -0.91 15.21 0.28
N LEU A 150 -0.10 14.32 0.86
CA LEU A 150 -0.54 13.42 1.93
C LEU A 150 -0.92 14.19 3.20
N LYS A 151 -0.11 15.17 3.60
CA LYS A 151 -0.41 16.02 4.75
C LYS A 151 -1.71 16.80 4.56
N ASN A 152 -2.03 17.19 3.35
CA ASN A 152 -3.25 17.91 3.04
C ASN A 152 -4.52 17.08 3.26
N LEU A 153 -4.43 15.76 3.27
CA LEU A 153 -5.57 14.87 3.55
C LEU A 153 -6.07 14.96 4.99
N PHE A 154 -5.26 15.49 5.89
CA PHE A 154 -5.58 15.65 7.34
C PHE A 154 -6.05 17.04 7.72
N ARG A 155 -6.24 17.93 6.77
CA ARG A 155 -6.64 19.32 6.98
C ARG A 155 -8.13 19.56 6.83
#